data_5682f26220001edf4e018df7e335f3bf
#
_entry.id   5682f26220001edf4e018df7e335f3bf
#
_cell.length_a   1.000
_cell.length_b   1.000
_cell.length_c   1.000
_cell.angle_alpha   90.00
_cell.angle_beta   90.00
_cell.angle_gamma   90.00
#
_symmetry.space_group_name_H-M   'P 1'
#
loop_
_entity.id
_entity.type
_entity.pdbx_description
1 polymer ?
#
loop_
_entity_poly.entity_id
_entity_poly.type
_entity_poly.pdbx_seq_one_letter_code
_entity_poly.pdbx_strand_id
1 'polypeptide(L)'
;MALNYRNIWLSFSGMVALKVRTGGSESPGIIKLVRSAVQLAQTAPSACNRQATRIYACTNREKIMKIIALHGGMRGFDIPGAIFVITGDLRLYQNEYERNTLFVDGGIFLMNLLYALDSLGLVACPLIWGSEPSDDKKLSEILNIKPHEKIVAWISAGYCPGKAFKAAISSKRDLNTILRIIE
;
A
#
# COMPACT_ATOMS: atom_id res chain seq x y z
N MET A 1 -6.87 -22.87 7.83
CA MET A 1 -7.04 -22.24 6.50
C MET A 1 -5.65 -21.84 6.03
N ALA A 2 -5.03 -22.59 5.13
CA ALA A 2 -3.69 -22.30 4.65
C ALA A 2 -3.77 -21.06 3.72
N LEU A 3 -3.11 -19.97 4.11
CA LEU A 3 -2.94 -18.81 3.24
C LEU A 3 -2.21 -19.27 1.96
N ASN A 4 -2.86 -19.09 0.82
CA ASN A 4 -2.27 -19.45 -0.47
C ASN A 4 -1.30 -18.33 -0.90
N TYR A 5 -0.07 -18.38 -0.39
CA TYR A 5 0.98 -17.41 -0.66
C TYR A 5 1.31 -17.23 -2.15
N ARG A 6 0.87 -18.13 -3.03
CA ARG A 6 1.08 -18.00 -4.49
C ARG A 6 0.43 -16.75 -5.07
N ASN A 7 -0.74 -16.35 -4.60
CA ASN A 7 -1.45 -15.18 -5.13
C ASN A 7 -0.79 -13.86 -4.69
N ILE A 8 -0.28 -13.80 -3.46
CA ILE A 8 0.48 -12.66 -2.95
C ILE A 8 1.74 -12.45 -3.80
N TRP A 9 2.45 -13.53 -4.14
CA TRP A 9 3.63 -13.49 -4.98
C TRP A 9 3.35 -13.04 -6.42
N LEU A 10 2.19 -13.38 -6.98
CA LEU A 10 1.78 -12.92 -8.32
C LEU A 10 1.50 -11.42 -8.34
N SER A 11 1.01 -10.84 -7.24
CA SER A 11 0.82 -9.39 -7.13
C SER A 11 2.12 -8.62 -6.88
N PHE A 12 3.15 -9.26 -6.29
CA PHE A 12 4.44 -8.66 -6.00
C PHE A 12 5.49 -8.82 -7.11
N SER A 13 5.43 -9.89 -7.88
CA SER A 13 6.47 -10.25 -8.85
C SER A 13 6.23 -9.70 -10.26
N GLY A 14 5.04 -9.21 -10.54
CA GLY A 14 4.72 -8.58 -11.79
C GLY A 14 4.10 -7.23 -11.52
N MET A 15 4.58 -6.20 -12.17
CA MET A 15 3.79 -5.00 -12.39
C MET A 15 2.60 -5.42 -13.26
N VAL A 16 1.64 -6.08 -12.63
CA VAL A 16 0.40 -6.45 -13.28
C VAL A 16 -0.29 -5.14 -13.61
N ALA A 17 -0.46 -4.88 -14.90
CA ALA A 17 -1.43 -3.89 -15.33
C ALA A 17 -2.75 -4.26 -14.66
N LEU A 18 -3.07 -3.54 -13.57
CA LEU A 18 -4.32 -3.71 -12.84
C LEU A 18 -5.45 -3.23 -13.76
N LYS A 19 -5.86 -4.10 -14.69
CA LYS A 19 -7.10 -3.89 -15.44
C LYS A 19 -8.24 -3.94 -14.45
N VAL A 20 -8.49 -2.81 -13.83
CA VAL A 20 -9.67 -2.63 -13.02
C VAL A 20 -10.88 -2.68 -13.96
N ARG A 21 -11.78 -3.63 -13.74
CA ARG A 21 -13.12 -3.48 -14.26
C ARG A 21 -13.65 -2.14 -13.75
N THR A 22 -13.90 -1.22 -14.66
CA THR A 22 -14.55 0.06 -14.41
C THR A 22 -16.00 -0.18 -13.97
N GLY A 23 -16.18 -0.67 -12.76
CA GLY A 23 -17.39 -0.45 -12.01
C GLY A 23 -17.25 0.96 -11.42
N GLY A 24 -18.26 1.80 -11.61
CA GLY A 24 -18.20 3.20 -11.22
C GLY A 24 -17.59 3.42 -9.83
N SER A 25 -16.79 4.45 -9.71
CA SER A 25 -15.88 4.80 -8.62
C SER A 25 -16.51 4.94 -7.22
N GLU A 26 -17.80 4.73 -7.07
CA GLU A 26 -18.55 4.88 -5.82
C GLU A 26 -19.47 3.71 -5.54
N SER A 27 -19.14 2.49 -6.01
CA SER A 27 -19.99 1.36 -5.65
C SER A 27 -19.88 1.12 -4.13
N PRO A 28 -20.99 1.01 -3.40
CA PRO A 28 -20.99 0.73 -1.96
C PRO A 28 -20.12 -0.49 -1.58
N GLY A 29 -19.93 -1.41 -2.52
CA GLY A 29 -19.10 -2.61 -2.35
C GLY A 29 -17.62 -2.32 -2.17
N ILE A 30 -17.03 -1.37 -2.92
CA ILE A 30 -15.59 -1.07 -2.81
C ILE A 30 -15.29 -0.41 -1.46
N ILE A 31 -16.14 0.48 -0.98
CA ILE A 31 -15.96 1.13 0.32
C ILE A 31 -16.01 0.11 1.45
N LYS A 32 -16.92 -0.86 1.37
CA LYS A 32 -16.99 -1.96 2.34
C LYS A 32 -15.70 -2.78 2.35
N LEU A 33 -15.19 -3.15 1.17
CA LEU A 33 -13.93 -3.89 1.05
C LEU A 33 -12.73 -3.09 1.58
N VAL A 34 -12.66 -1.80 1.26
CA VAL A 34 -11.63 -0.90 1.81
C VAL A 34 -11.67 -0.88 3.34
N ARG A 35 -12.85 -0.70 3.93
CA ARG A 35 -13.01 -0.72 5.40
C ARG A 35 -12.58 -2.05 6.00
N SER A 36 -13.03 -3.17 5.43
CA SER A 36 -12.66 -4.51 5.91
C SER A 36 -11.15 -4.76 5.81
N ALA A 37 -10.51 -4.34 4.72
CA ALA A 37 -9.07 -4.48 4.55
C ALA A 37 -8.29 -3.68 5.61
N VAL A 38 -8.67 -2.42 5.84
CA VAL A 38 -8.01 -1.59 6.85
C VAL A 38 -8.25 -2.13 8.25
N GLN A 39 -9.46 -2.62 8.56
CA GLN A 39 -9.78 -3.23 9.86
C GLN A 39 -8.93 -4.49 10.11
N LEU A 40 -8.75 -5.34 9.12
CA LEU A 40 -7.85 -6.49 9.22
C LEU A 40 -6.39 -6.04 9.39
N ALA A 41 -5.96 -5.01 8.66
CA ALA A 41 -4.61 -4.47 8.76
C ALA A 41 -4.30 -3.84 10.12
N GLN A 42 -5.30 -3.35 10.85
CA GLN A 42 -5.14 -2.79 12.19
C GLN A 42 -4.64 -3.79 13.26
N THR A 43 -4.64 -5.09 12.95
CA THR A 43 -4.00 -6.10 13.80
C THR A 43 -2.47 -6.04 13.77
N ALA A 44 -1.89 -5.21 12.90
CA ALA A 44 -0.45 -4.98 12.83
C ALA A 44 0.08 -4.45 14.17
N PRO A 45 1.18 -4.99 14.70
CA PRO A 45 1.84 -4.42 15.86
C PRO A 45 2.43 -3.04 15.54
N SER A 46 2.59 -2.22 16.58
CA SER A 46 3.29 -0.95 16.47
C SER A 46 4.13 -0.70 17.75
N ALA A 47 5.13 0.17 17.64
CA ALA A 47 5.98 0.52 18.76
C ALA A 47 5.13 1.00 19.94
N CYS A 48 5.27 0.35 21.11
CA CYS A 48 4.51 0.62 22.33
C CYS A 48 2.98 0.65 22.13
N ASN A 49 2.48 -0.02 21.10
CA ASN A 49 1.07 0.01 20.67
C ASN A 49 0.54 1.43 20.41
N ARG A 50 1.39 2.34 19.92
CA ARG A 50 1.00 3.75 19.69
C ARG A 50 0.05 3.92 18.52
N GLN A 51 0.00 2.94 17.60
CA GLN A 51 -0.91 2.93 16.46
C GLN A 51 -0.85 4.25 15.66
N ALA A 52 0.38 4.69 15.37
CA ALA A 52 0.66 5.98 14.72
C ALA A 52 0.31 6.01 13.23
N THR A 53 0.13 4.86 12.60
CA THR A 53 -0.17 4.75 11.16
C THR A 53 -1.56 5.30 10.84
N ARG A 54 -1.65 6.07 9.74
CA ARG A 54 -2.91 6.56 9.17
C ARG A 54 -3.02 6.10 7.72
N ILE A 55 -4.25 5.90 7.25
CA ILE A 55 -4.52 5.41 5.89
C ILE A 55 -5.48 6.37 5.20
N TYR A 56 -5.04 6.88 4.05
CA TYR A 56 -5.86 7.64 3.13
C TYR A 56 -6.22 6.75 1.96
N ALA A 57 -7.44 6.22 1.94
CA ALA A 57 -7.95 5.38 0.87
C ALA A 57 -8.74 6.22 -0.13
N CYS A 58 -8.22 6.35 -1.34
CA CYS A 58 -8.85 7.07 -2.43
C CYS A 58 -9.48 6.09 -3.42
N THR A 59 -10.79 6.20 -3.63
CA THR A 59 -11.56 5.45 -4.62
C THR A 59 -12.14 6.35 -5.71
N ASN A 60 -12.05 7.66 -5.55
CA ASN A 60 -12.50 8.63 -6.53
C ASN A 60 -11.56 8.65 -7.75
N ARG A 61 -12.09 8.33 -8.93
CA ARG A 61 -11.32 8.17 -10.17
C ARG A 61 -10.53 9.41 -10.56
N GLU A 62 -11.12 10.61 -10.43
CA GLU A 62 -10.45 11.85 -10.81
C GLU A 62 -9.25 12.14 -9.89
N LYS A 63 -9.44 11.94 -8.58
CA LYS A 63 -8.36 12.07 -7.61
C LYS A 63 -7.27 11.03 -7.84
N ILE A 64 -7.63 9.77 -8.11
CA ILE A 64 -6.69 8.71 -8.45
C ILE A 64 -5.83 9.11 -9.64
N MET A 65 -6.41 9.66 -10.71
CA MET A 65 -5.66 10.14 -11.87
C MET A 65 -4.65 11.23 -11.51
N LYS A 66 -5.05 12.20 -10.66
CA LYS A 66 -4.15 13.25 -10.17
C LYS A 66 -3.01 12.68 -9.33
N ILE A 67 -3.29 11.70 -8.47
CA ILE A 67 -2.31 11.02 -7.64
C ILE A 67 -1.31 10.26 -8.51
N ILE A 68 -1.80 9.48 -9.49
CA ILE A 68 -0.94 8.72 -10.41
C ILE A 68 -0.01 9.63 -11.21
N ALA A 69 -0.48 10.81 -11.59
CA ALA A 69 0.32 11.78 -12.34
C ALA A 69 1.55 12.30 -11.54
N LEU A 70 1.49 12.24 -10.20
CA LEU A 70 2.63 12.56 -9.34
C LEU A 70 3.65 11.42 -9.24
N HIS A 71 3.24 10.19 -9.59
CA HIS A 71 4.07 9.01 -9.43
C HIS A 71 4.65 8.53 -10.77
N GLY A 72 5.92 8.83 -11.02
CA GLY A 72 6.57 8.49 -12.30
C GLY A 72 6.55 7.00 -12.67
N GLY A 73 6.50 6.10 -11.69
CA GLY A 73 6.48 4.65 -11.87
C GLY A 73 5.12 4.07 -12.32
N MET A 74 4.06 4.88 -12.35
CA MET A 74 2.72 4.44 -12.76
C MET A 74 2.39 4.75 -14.23
N ARG A 75 3.34 5.26 -15.00
CA ARG A 75 3.12 5.59 -16.42
C ARG A 75 2.83 4.33 -17.23
N GLY A 76 1.74 4.34 -17.98
CA GLY A 76 1.34 3.22 -18.85
C GLY A 76 0.57 2.10 -18.14
N PHE A 77 0.31 2.22 -16.85
CA PHE A 77 -0.57 1.30 -16.13
C PHE A 77 -2.03 1.72 -16.19
N ASP A 78 -2.92 0.73 -16.13
CA ASP A 78 -4.35 0.99 -15.98
C ASP A 78 -4.64 1.70 -14.63
N ILE A 79 -5.70 2.50 -14.61
CA ILE A 79 -6.10 3.22 -13.40
C ILE A 79 -6.61 2.21 -12.36
N PRO A 80 -6.01 2.13 -11.16
CA PRO A 80 -6.45 1.20 -10.12
C PRO A 80 -7.83 1.56 -9.56
N GLY A 81 -8.50 0.61 -8.93
CA GLY A 81 -9.80 0.81 -8.27
C GLY A 81 -9.69 1.61 -6.98
N ALA A 82 -8.55 1.51 -6.32
CA ALA A 82 -8.23 2.26 -5.12
C ALA A 82 -6.73 2.53 -5.02
N ILE A 83 -6.38 3.65 -4.39
CA ILE A 83 -5.03 3.94 -3.91
C ILE A 83 -5.11 4.13 -2.41
N PHE A 84 -4.22 3.45 -1.68
CA PHE A 84 -4.02 3.65 -0.26
C PHE A 84 -2.69 4.38 -0.06
N VAL A 85 -2.73 5.54 0.59
CA VAL A 85 -1.54 6.24 1.04
C VAL A 85 -1.38 6.01 2.53
N ILE A 86 -0.24 5.46 2.91
CA ILE A 86 0.11 5.15 4.28
C ILE A 86 0.94 6.30 4.81
N THR A 87 0.50 6.88 5.93
CA THR A 87 1.23 7.94 6.64
C THR A 87 1.46 7.54 8.09
N GLY A 88 2.37 8.24 8.75
CA GLY A 88 2.60 8.12 10.18
C GLY A 88 2.46 9.48 10.86
N ASP A 89 1.76 9.51 12.00
CA ASP A 89 1.57 10.70 12.82
C ASP A 89 2.81 10.96 13.68
N LEU A 90 3.59 11.98 13.30
CA LEU A 90 4.84 12.35 13.94
C LEU A 90 4.70 12.73 15.42
N ARG A 91 3.52 13.17 15.85
CA ARG A 91 3.26 13.59 17.25
C ARG A 91 3.29 12.44 18.24
N LEU A 92 3.20 11.21 17.74
CA LEU A 92 3.19 10.01 18.58
C LEU A 92 4.58 9.42 18.83
N TYR A 93 5.62 10.05 18.29
CA TYR A 93 7.03 9.71 18.53
C TYR A 93 7.67 10.80 19.38
N GLN A 94 8.40 10.39 20.44
CA GLN A 94 8.74 11.28 21.54
C GLN A 94 10.10 11.95 21.40
N ASN A 95 11.03 11.34 20.65
CA ASN A 95 12.40 11.82 20.56
C ASN A 95 13.12 11.35 19.28
N GLU A 96 14.31 11.85 19.10
CA GLU A 96 15.16 11.60 17.93
C GLU A 96 15.64 10.14 17.80
N TYR A 97 15.66 9.36 18.88
CA TYR A 97 16.02 7.95 18.83
C TYR A 97 14.93 7.12 18.13
N GLU A 98 13.72 7.64 18.04
CA GLU A 98 12.59 7.01 17.35
C GLU A 98 12.46 7.43 15.88
N ARG A 99 13.45 8.16 15.34
CA ARG A 99 13.40 8.76 13.98
C ARG A 99 13.01 7.83 12.85
N ASN A 100 13.27 6.53 12.96
CA ASN A 100 12.94 5.52 11.94
C ASN A 100 11.67 4.70 12.30
N THR A 101 11.18 4.81 13.52
CA THR A 101 10.09 3.96 14.04
C THR A 101 8.81 4.15 13.23
N LEU A 102 8.55 5.37 12.77
CA LEU A 102 7.43 5.68 11.88
C LEU A 102 7.45 4.82 10.60
N PHE A 103 8.61 4.67 9.97
CA PHE A 103 8.75 3.86 8.75
C PHE A 103 8.69 2.36 9.04
N VAL A 104 9.17 1.93 10.21
CA VAL A 104 9.04 0.53 10.66
C VAL A 104 7.58 0.19 10.88
N ASP A 105 6.86 0.96 11.70
CA ASP A 105 5.44 0.77 11.98
C ASP A 105 4.60 0.82 10.70
N GLY A 106 4.87 1.81 9.84
CA GLY A 106 4.19 1.96 8.56
C GLY A 106 4.47 0.79 7.60
N GLY A 107 5.69 0.26 7.57
CA GLY A 107 6.07 -0.91 6.77
C GLY A 107 5.40 -2.20 7.26
N ILE A 108 5.31 -2.40 8.56
CA ILE A 108 4.58 -3.53 9.16
C ILE A 108 3.09 -3.45 8.79
N PHE A 109 2.49 -2.26 8.95
CA PHE A 109 1.09 -2.04 8.58
C PHE A 109 0.85 -2.25 7.08
N LEU A 110 1.77 -1.77 6.23
CA LEU A 110 1.72 -1.97 4.79
C LEU A 110 1.63 -3.45 4.45
N MET A 111 2.49 -4.28 5.04
CA MET A 111 2.48 -5.72 4.76
C MET A 111 1.18 -6.37 5.22
N ASN A 112 0.66 -6.01 6.41
CA ASN A 112 -0.64 -6.49 6.86
C ASN A 112 -1.77 -6.07 5.92
N LEU A 113 -1.73 -4.84 5.40
CA LEU A 113 -2.75 -4.36 4.47
C LEU A 113 -2.72 -5.13 3.14
N LEU A 114 -1.53 -5.50 2.66
CA LEU A 114 -1.39 -6.34 1.47
C LEU A 114 -2.00 -7.73 1.67
N TYR A 115 -1.76 -8.37 2.82
CA TYR A 115 -2.39 -9.64 3.17
C TYR A 115 -3.92 -9.52 3.30
N ALA A 116 -4.38 -8.44 3.90
CA ALA A 116 -5.81 -8.17 4.04
C ALA A 116 -6.50 -8.00 2.69
N LEU A 117 -5.90 -7.24 1.78
CA LEU A 117 -6.42 -7.03 0.43
C LEU A 117 -6.49 -8.36 -0.36
N ASP A 118 -5.43 -9.17 -0.29
CA ASP A 118 -5.39 -10.49 -0.93
C ASP A 118 -6.47 -11.43 -0.37
N SER A 119 -6.64 -11.46 0.95
CA SER A 119 -7.66 -12.29 1.62
C SER A 119 -9.11 -11.91 1.22
N LEU A 120 -9.30 -10.67 0.77
CA LEU A 120 -10.58 -10.16 0.27
C LEU A 120 -10.73 -10.30 -1.26
N GLY A 121 -9.80 -10.99 -1.92
CA GLY A 121 -9.83 -11.23 -3.37
C GLY A 121 -9.41 -10.03 -4.22
N LEU A 122 -8.72 -9.05 -3.62
CA LEU A 122 -8.14 -7.92 -4.32
C LEU A 122 -6.67 -8.17 -4.61
N VAL A 123 -6.22 -7.75 -5.78
CA VAL A 123 -4.79 -7.69 -6.09
C VAL A 123 -4.25 -6.30 -5.71
N ALA A 124 -3.05 -6.27 -5.16
CA ALA A 124 -2.45 -5.05 -4.68
C ALA A 124 -0.95 -5.00 -5.00
N CYS A 125 -0.45 -3.79 -5.26
CA CYS A 125 0.96 -3.55 -5.51
C CYS A 125 1.45 -2.41 -4.63
N PRO A 126 2.45 -2.64 -3.77
CA PRO A 126 3.09 -1.58 -3.02
C PRO A 126 3.95 -0.73 -3.95
N LEU A 127 3.90 0.56 -3.77
CA LEU A 127 4.61 1.55 -4.56
C LEU A 127 5.48 2.39 -3.62
N ILE A 128 6.75 2.51 -3.96
CA ILE A 128 7.65 3.38 -3.23
C ILE A 128 7.25 4.84 -3.47
N TRP A 129 7.25 5.65 -2.42
CA TRP A 129 7.13 7.10 -2.55
C TRP A 129 8.52 7.72 -2.54
N GLY A 130 9.11 7.87 -3.71
CA GLY A 130 10.41 8.52 -3.93
C GLY A 130 10.22 9.78 -4.75
N SER A 131 9.55 10.79 -4.19
CA SER A 131 9.20 12.03 -4.86
C SER A 131 9.83 13.23 -4.16
N GLU A 132 9.83 14.37 -4.85
CA GLU A 132 10.33 15.61 -4.29
C GLU A 132 9.38 16.21 -3.22
N PRO A 133 9.86 17.06 -2.31
CA PRO A 133 9.01 17.71 -1.29
C PRO A 133 7.83 18.48 -1.87
N SER A 134 7.94 18.99 -3.09
CA SER A 134 6.84 19.65 -3.81
C SER A 134 5.69 18.70 -4.12
N ASP A 135 5.98 17.42 -4.36
CA ASP A 135 4.96 16.41 -4.65
C ASP A 135 4.30 15.90 -3.37
N ASP A 136 5.04 15.86 -2.24
CA ASP A 136 4.46 15.64 -0.90
C ASP A 136 3.35 16.66 -0.63
N LYS A 137 3.59 17.94 -0.94
CA LYS A 137 2.61 19.01 -0.77
C LYS A 137 1.39 18.80 -1.66
N LYS A 138 1.58 18.55 -2.96
CA LYS A 138 0.49 18.29 -3.91
C LYS A 138 -0.37 17.08 -3.49
N LEU A 139 0.27 15.98 -3.08
CA LEU A 139 -0.43 14.79 -2.62
C LEU A 139 -1.22 15.08 -1.35
N SER A 140 -0.63 15.83 -0.42
CA SER A 140 -1.30 16.24 0.81
C SER A 140 -2.52 17.12 0.56
N GLU A 141 -2.47 18.01 -0.42
CA GLU A 141 -3.61 18.82 -0.84
C GLU A 141 -4.73 17.98 -1.46
N ILE A 142 -4.39 17.02 -2.34
CA ILE A 142 -5.38 16.12 -2.97
C ILE A 142 -6.13 15.29 -1.94
N LEU A 143 -5.42 14.75 -0.94
CA LEU A 143 -5.94 13.81 0.04
C LEU A 143 -6.27 14.43 1.40
N ASN A 144 -5.97 15.72 1.61
CA ASN A 144 -6.12 16.41 2.88
C ASN A 144 -5.30 15.74 4.01
N ILE A 145 -4.06 15.33 3.69
CA ILE A 145 -3.11 14.78 4.66
C ILE A 145 -2.71 15.89 5.64
N LYS A 146 -2.66 15.55 6.92
CA LYS A 146 -2.38 16.55 7.97
C LYS A 146 -0.90 16.95 7.98
N PRO A 147 -0.55 18.19 8.36
CA PRO A 147 0.84 18.68 8.35
C PRO A 147 1.80 17.89 9.26
N HIS A 148 1.27 17.25 10.30
CA HIS A 148 2.04 16.42 11.22
C HIS A 148 2.16 14.96 10.81
N GLU A 149 1.71 14.62 9.62
CA GLU A 149 1.81 13.26 9.08
C GLU A 149 2.89 13.19 7.99
N LYS A 150 3.70 12.14 8.04
CA LYS A 150 4.73 11.85 7.03
C LYS A 150 4.28 10.67 6.17
N ILE A 151 4.37 10.84 4.85
CA ILE A 151 4.07 9.77 3.89
C ILE A 151 5.14 8.69 4.01
N VAL A 152 4.68 7.42 4.11
CA VAL A 152 5.53 6.23 4.18
C VAL A 152 5.59 5.53 2.83
N ALA A 153 4.43 5.18 2.29
CA ALA A 153 4.31 4.42 1.04
C ALA A 153 2.88 4.49 0.49
N TRP A 154 2.69 3.95 -0.70
CA TRP A 154 1.33 3.73 -1.25
C TRP A 154 1.11 2.26 -1.59
N ILE A 155 -0.16 1.94 -1.79
CA ILE A 155 -0.60 0.69 -2.40
C ILE A 155 -1.62 1.03 -3.47
N SER A 156 -1.42 0.54 -4.70
CA SER A 156 -2.48 0.48 -5.70
C SER A 156 -3.22 -0.84 -5.56
N ALA A 157 -4.55 -0.84 -5.61
CA ALA A 157 -5.34 -2.04 -5.47
C ALA A 157 -6.54 -2.09 -6.43
N GLY A 158 -6.97 -3.31 -6.76
CA GLY A 158 -8.11 -3.54 -7.64
C GLY A 158 -8.46 -5.01 -7.76
N TYR A 159 -9.44 -5.33 -8.59
CA TYR A 159 -9.81 -6.71 -8.87
C TYR A 159 -8.87 -7.36 -9.88
N CYS A 160 -8.59 -8.65 -9.70
CA CYS A 160 -7.86 -9.44 -10.68
C CYS A 160 -8.64 -9.46 -12.02
N PRO A 161 -7.98 -9.22 -13.18
CA PRO A 161 -8.66 -9.17 -14.47
C PRO A 161 -9.05 -10.55 -14.96
N GLY A 162 -9.51 -11.47 -14.30
CA GLY A 162 -10.13 -12.76 -14.68
C GLY A 162 -9.56 -13.52 -15.90
N LYS A 163 -8.52 -13.00 -16.53
CA LYS A 163 -7.80 -13.59 -17.68
C LYS A 163 -6.39 -13.97 -17.24
N ALA A 164 -5.89 -15.08 -17.77
CA ALA A 164 -4.48 -15.44 -17.58
C ALA A 164 -3.58 -14.31 -18.15
N PHE A 165 -2.61 -13.89 -17.37
CA PHE A 165 -1.62 -12.89 -17.77
C PHE A 165 -0.22 -13.36 -17.36
N LYS A 166 0.79 -12.87 -18.09
CA LYS A 166 2.18 -13.12 -17.74
C LYS A 166 2.57 -12.18 -16.61
N ALA A 167 3.06 -12.73 -15.51
CA ALA A 167 3.64 -11.97 -14.41
C ALA A 167 5.17 -12.14 -14.44
N ALA A 168 5.89 -11.05 -14.19
CA ALA A 168 7.32 -11.13 -13.99
C ALA A 168 7.63 -11.84 -12.67
N ILE A 169 8.63 -12.70 -12.67
CA ILE A 169 9.10 -13.38 -11.46
C ILE A 169 10.35 -12.67 -10.98
N SER A 170 10.30 -12.15 -9.76
CA SER A 170 11.49 -11.62 -9.08
C SER A 170 12.24 -12.74 -8.40
N SER A 171 13.47 -12.99 -8.83
CA SER A 171 14.36 -13.91 -8.14
C SER A 171 14.64 -13.43 -6.71
N LYS A 172 14.73 -14.36 -5.77
CA LYS A 172 15.10 -14.06 -4.39
C LYS A 172 16.58 -14.34 -4.19
N ARG A 173 17.21 -13.63 -3.29
CA ARG A 173 18.57 -13.90 -2.88
C ARG A 173 18.63 -15.24 -2.16
N ASP A 174 19.79 -15.88 -2.21
CA ASP A 174 20.04 -17.09 -1.44
C ASP A 174 19.87 -16.82 0.07
N LEU A 175 19.29 -17.79 0.79
CA LEU A 175 19.01 -17.66 2.22
C LEU A 175 20.29 -17.34 3.02
N ASN A 176 21.42 -17.95 2.65
CA ASN A 176 22.70 -17.76 3.33
C ASN A 176 23.26 -16.33 3.19
N THR A 177 22.75 -15.54 2.22
CA THR A 177 23.12 -14.12 2.10
C THR A 177 22.34 -13.22 3.07
N ILE A 178 21.24 -13.73 3.63
CA ILE A 178 20.30 -12.97 4.48
C ILE A 178 20.40 -13.44 5.93
N LEU A 179 20.44 -14.76 6.16
CA LEU A 179 20.44 -15.37 7.48
C LEU A 179 21.89 -15.49 8.02
N ARG A 180 22.06 -15.11 9.27
CA ARG A 180 23.25 -15.42 10.09
C ARG A 180 22.75 -16.07 11.37
N ILE A 181 23.20 -17.29 11.64
CA ILE A 181 22.97 -18.00 12.90
C ILE A 181 24.23 -17.80 13.74
N ILE A 182 24.06 -17.34 14.96
CA ILE A 182 25.13 -17.15 15.95
C ILE A 182 24.81 -18.12 17.09
N GLU A 183 25.72 -19.10 17.31
CA GLU A 183 25.65 -20.12 18.36
C GLU A 183 26.48 -19.72 19.57
#